data_6a34694ebb8c38409c3dd62118972bca
#
_entry.id   6a34694ebb8c38409c3dd62118972bca
#
_cell.length_a   1.000
_cell.length_b   1.000
_cell.length_c   1.000
_cell.angle_alpha   90.00
_cell.angle_beta   90.00
_cell.angle_gamma   90.00
#
_symmetry.space_group_name_H-M   'P 1'
#
loop_
_entity.id
_entity.type
_entity.pdbx_description
1 polymer ?
#
loop_
_entity_poly.entity_id
_entity_poly.type
_entity_poly.pdbx_seq_one_letter_code
_entity_poly.pdbx_strand_id
1 'polypeptide(L)'
;NYTAMLSEYIAGIQYEQLPQEVLDQVKRLTLHVIGASIGALPIEQTQKAINMVYAKGGVGEATVWGSDGKKVPAREAAFANGAISDIMDWEDCHWTGHASAGAVPVALAMGEKLKLSGKDYMTAVVAGFEGYTRIAMAVQPSKEFLKVGSRWGLVSWQIFAASLAAAKAEKMNSHQIQQVLGASMYNAFAPCNRHSDGLGKSDIYHFSHGYCARNGVV
;
A
#
# COMPACT_ATOMS: atom_id res chain seq x y z
N ASN A 1 -6.91 21.97 12.44
CA ASN A 1 -7.23 20.53 12.32
C ASN A 1 -6.22 19.88 11.37
N TYR A 2 -5.31 19.06 11.92
CA TYR A 2 -4.24 18.41 11.14
C TYR A 2 -4.76 17.47 10.06
N THR A 3 -5.87 16.77 10.33
CA THR A 3 -6.50 15.88 9.34
C THR A 3 -6.98 16.67 8.12
N ALA A 4 -7.61 17.83 8.32
CA ALA A 4 -8.03 18.69 7.22
C ALA A 4 -6.83 19.20 6.40
N MET A 5 -5.78 19.67 7.07
CA MET A 5 -4.56 20.13 6.41
C MET A 5 -3.91 19.02 5.55
N LEU A 6 -3.82 17.80 6.09
CA LEU A 6 -3.30 16.65 5.33
C LEU A 6 -4.19 16.33 4.14
N SER A 7 -5.52 16.36 4.33
CA SER A 7 -6.48 16.09 3.26
C SER A 7 -6.40 17.12 2.12
N GLU A 8 -6.26 18.39 2.47
CA GLU A 8 -6.07 19.48 1.49
C GLU A 8 -4.74 19.31 0.74
N TYR A 9 -3.67 18.97 1.44
CA TYR A 9 -2.37 18.70 0.84
C TYR A 9 -2.45 17.54 -0.15
N ILE A 10 -3.01 16.39 0.24
CA ILE A 10 -3.14 15.20 -0.62
C ILE A 10 -4.05 15.50 -1.83
N ALA A 11 -5.18 16.17 -1.62
CA ALA A 11 -6.06 16.56 -2.72
C ALA A 11 -5.34 17.48 -3.72
N GLY A 12 -4.52 18.39 -3.21
CA GLY A 12 -3.80 19.40 -3.99
C GLY A 12 -2.60 18.87 -4.78
N ILE A 13 -2.13 17.65 -4.57
CA ILE A 13 -0.99 17.07 -5.30
C ILE A 13 -1.35 17.00 -6.80
N GLN A 14 -0.54 17.61 -7.68
CA GLN A 14 -0.70 17.61 -9.13
C GLN A 14 0.59 17.20 -9.80
N TYR A 15 0.51 16.41 -10.88
CA TYR A 15 1.67 15.89 -11.59
C TYR A 15 2.63 17.00 -12.05
N GLU A 16 2.09 18.08 -12.57
CA GLU A 16 2.85 19.21 -13.14
C GLU A 16 3.63 19.99 -12.07
N GLN A 17 3.32 19.80 -10.79
CA GLN A 17 3.99 20.45 -9.66
C GLN A 17 5.03 19.54 -9.00
N LEU A 18 5.10 18.26 -9.39
CA LEU A 18 6.05 17.32 -8.81
C LEU A 18 7.46 17.56 -9.38
N PRO A 19 8.48 17.66 -8.52
CA PRO A 19 9.87 17.69 -8.97
C PRO A 19 10.23 16.46 -9.80
N GLN A 20 11.14 16.63 -10.76
CA GLN A 20 11.59 15.52 -11.62
C GLN A 20 12.18 14.36 -10.80
N GLU A 21 12.87 14.65 -9.71
CA GLU A 21 13.45 13.65 -8.81
C GLU A 21 12.36 12.76 -8.17
N VAL A 22 11.22 13.35 -7.81
CA VAL A 22 10.07 12.60 -7.27
C VAL A 22 9.47 11.69 -8.34
N LEU A 23 9.32 12.20 -9.58
CA LEU A 23 8.81 11.41 -10.69
C LEU A 23 9.74 10.23 -11.01
N ASP A 24 11.04 10.45 -11.00
CA ASP A 24 12.02 9.39 -11.22
C ASP A 24 12.06 8.39 -10.06
N GLN A 25 11.87 8.84 -8.83
CA GLN A 25 11.77 7.95 -7.68
C GLN A 25 10.52 7.08 -7.74
N VAL A 26 9.37 7.61 -8.13
CA VAL A 26 8.15 6.80 -8.34
C VAL A 26 8.37 5.70 -9.37
N LYS A 27 9.05 6.01 -10.48
CA LYS A 27 9.39 5.00 -11.51
C LYS A 27 10.29 3.90 -10.94
N ARG A 28 11.32 4.29 -10.18
CA ARG A 28 12.25 3.33 -9.53
C ARG A 28 11.52 2.45 -8.52
N LEU A 29 10.69 3.02 -7.66
CA LEU A 29 9.89 2.28 -6.68
C LEU A 29 8.90 1.33 -7.36
N THR A 30 8.24 1.78 -8.43
CA THR A 30 7.35 0.92 -9.21
C THR A 30 8.09 -0.27 -9.80
N LEU A 31 9.23 -0.02 -10.45
CA LEU A 31 10.07 -1.07 -11.01
C LEU A 31 10.59 -2.03 -9.93
N HIS A 32 10.99 -1.49 -8.79
CA HIS A 32 11.49 -2.26 -7.65
C HIS A 32 10.40 -3.20 -7.10
N VAL A 33 9.21 -2.67 -6.80
CA VAL A 33 8.08 -3.45 -6.27
C VAL A 33 7.67 -4.56 -7.24
N ILE A 34 7.56 -4.25 -8.54
CA ILE A 34 7.23 -5.26 -9.56
C ILE A 34 8.35 -6.31 -9.66
N GLY A 35 9.62 -5.88 -9.64
CA GLY A 35 10.77 -6.78 -9.73
C GLY A 35 10.84 -7.73 -8.53
N ALA A 36 10.68 -7.22 -7.30
CA ALA A 36 10.60 -8.04 -6.09
C ALA A 36 9.43 -9.03 -6.16
N SER A 37 8.27 -8.58 -6.63
CA SER A 37 7.10 -9.44 -6.80
C SER A 37 7.33 -10.57 -7.81
N ILE A 38 7.98 -10.30 -8.92
CA ILE A 38 8.35 -11.33 -9.90
C ILE A 38 9.31 -12.34 -9.29
N GLY A 39 10.31 -11.87 -8.53
CA GLY A 39 11.23 -12.72 -7.79
C GLY A 39 10.55 -13.61 -6.75
N ALA A 40 9.43 -13.15 -6.19
CA ALA A 40 8.66 -13.90 -5.20
C ALA A 40 7.73 -14.98 -5.78
N LEU A 41 7.54 -15.04 -7.11
CA LEU A 41 6.58 -15.97 -7.75
C LEU A 41 6.81 -17.45 -7.41
N PRO A 42 8.05 -17.97 -7.25
CA PRO A 42 8.26 -19.37 -6.88
C PRO A 42 7.91 -19.70 -5.43
N ILE A 43 7.66 -18.70 -4.59
CA ILE A 43 7.42 -18.89 -3.15
C ILE A 43 5.99 -19.37 -2.91
N GLU A 44 5.82 -20.35 -2.02
CA GLU A 44 4.52 -20.97 -1.72
C GLU A 44 3.47 -19.95 -1.27
N GLN A 45 3.84 -18.98 -0.43
CA GLN A 45 2.94 -17.95 0.06
C GLN A 45 2.42 -17.06 -1.07
N THR A 46 3.24 -16.78 -2.08
CA THR A 46 2.80 -16.09 -3.30
C THR A 46 1.71 -16.86 -4.02
N GLN A 47 1.91 -18.17 -4.21
CA GLN A 47 0.91 -19.02 -4.86
C GLN A 47 -0.39 -19.12 -4.04
N LYS A 48 -0.30 -19.14 -2.71
CA LYS A 48 -1.47 -19.08 -1.83
C LYS A 48 -2.26 -17.78 -2.03
N ALA A 49 -1.59 -16.62 -2.08
CA ALA A 49 -2.23 -15.32 -2.31
C ALA A 49 -2.96 -15.28 -3.67
N ILE A 50 -2.29 -15.73 -4.74
CA ILE A 50 -2.86 -15.79 -6.10
C ILE A 50 -4.08 -16.72 -6.13
N ASN A 51 -3.96 -17.94 -5.61
CA ASN A 51 -5.04 -18.93 -5.62
C ASN A 51 -6.25 -18.45 -4.82
N MET A 52 -6.02 -17.76 -3.70
CA MET A 52 -7.10 -17.26 -2.86
C MET A 52 -7.98 -16.24 -3.59
N VAL A 53 -7.39 -15.31 -4.34
CA VAL A 53 -8.17 -14.30 -5.07
C VAL A 53 -8.86 -14.89 -6.29
N TYR A 54 -8.28 -15.91 -6.94
CA TYR A 54 -8.93 -16.60 -8.04
C TYR A 54 -10.11 -17.47 -7.59
N ALA A 55 -9.99 -18.13 -6.44
CA ALA A 55 -11.09 -18.92 -5.88
C ALA A 55 -12.33 -18.05 -5.58
N LYS A 56 -12.14 -16.77 -5.25
CA LYS A 56 -13.23 -15.82 -5.04
C LYS A 56 -13.94 -15.43 -6.34
N GLY A 57 -13.20 -15.32 -7.43
CA GLY A 57 -13.72 -14.84 -8.69
C GLY A 57 -14.18 -13.38 -8.64
N GLY A 58 -15.07 -13.01 -9.57
CA GLY A 58 -15.66 -11.68 -9.66
C GLY A 58 -15.31 -10.98 -10.98
N VAL A 59 -15.67 -9.70 -11.09
CA VAL A 59 -15.43 -8.91 -12.31
C VAL A 59 -13.93 -8.67 -12.50
N GLY A 60 -13.41 -8.92 -13.68
CA GLY A 60 -12.00 -8.75 -14.03
C GLY A 60 -11.64 -7.27 -14.24
N GLU A 61 -11.27 -6.56 -13.20
CA GLU A 61 -10.93 -5.14 -13.23
C GLU A 61 -9.41 -4.89 -13.30
N ALA A 62 -8.61 -5.68 -12.58
CA ALA A 62 -7.17 -5.47 -12.45
C ALA A 62 -6.40 -6.79 -12.46
N THR A 63 -5.16 -6.74 -12.94
CA THR A 63 -4.29 -7.89 -13.14
C THR A 63 -3.62 -8.33 -11.83
N VAL A 64 -3.60 -9.64 -11.60
CA VAL A 64 -2.76 -10.26 -10.56
C VAL A 64 -1.39 -10.56 -11.15
N TRP A 65 -0.33 -10.07 -10.53
CA TRP A 65 1.04 -10.26 -11.01
C TRP A 65 1.43 -11.74 -10.98
N GLY A 66 2.13 -12.18 -12.02
CA GLY A 66 2.55 -13.59 -12.15
C GLY A 66 1.45 -14.55 -12.58
N SER A 67 0.36 -14.09 -13.17
CA SER A 67 -0.84 -14.86 -13.46
C SER A 67 -1.26 -14.85 -14.94
N ASP A 68 -0.38 -14.85 -15.87
CA ASP A 68 -0.71 -14.87 -17.32
C ASP A 68 -1.78 -13.82 -17.73
N GLY A 69 -1.81 -12.67 -17.05
CA GLY A 69 -2.73 -11.58 -17.34
C GLY A 69 -4.17 -11.76 -16.84
N LYS A 70 -4.44 -12.77 -16.01
CA LYS A 70 -5.78 -12.94 -15.40
C LYS A 70 -6.14 -11.79 -14.51
N LYS A 71 -7.37 -11.31 -14.64
CA LYS A 71 -7.92 -10.20 -13.88
C LYS A 71 -8.93 -10.66 -12.85
N VAL A 72 -8.97 -9.93 -11.74
CA VAL A 72 -9.94 -10.07 -10.64
C VAL A 72 -10.47 -8.67 -10.27
N PRO A 73 -11.46 -8.54 -9.35
CA PRO A 73 -11.82 -7.23 -8.82
C PRO A 73 -10.59 -6.47 -8.30
N ALA A 74 -10.54 -5.16 -8.52
CA ALA A 74 -9.36 -4.34 -8.21
C ALA A 74 -8.88 -4.48 -6.76
N ARG A 75 -9.81 -4.58 -5.80
CA ARG A 75 -9.48 -4.83 -4.39
C ARG A 75 -8.79 -6.19 -4.15
N GLU A 76 -9.16 -7.20 -4.92
CA GLU A 76 -8.56 -8.54 -4.79
C GLU A 76 -7.20 -8.57 -5.50
N ALA A 77 -7.05 -7.86 -6.63
CA ALA A 77 -5.74 -7.66 -7.25
C ALA A 77 -4.80 -6.88 -6.32
N ALA A 78 -5.29 -5.81 -5.69
CA ALA A 78 -4.53 -5.05 -4.70
C ALA A 78 -4.09 -5.94 -3.53
N PHE A 79 -4.97 -6.83 -3.04
CA PHE A 79 -4.61 -7.80 -2.01
C PHE A 79 -3.47 -8.71 -2.45
N ALA A 80 -3.62 -9.40 -3.58
CA ALA A 80 -2.62 -10.35 -4.04
C ALA A 80 -1.28 -9.66 -4.32
N ASN A 81 -1.31 -8.56 -5.06
CA ASN A 81 -0.11 -7.83 -5.45
C ASN A 81 0.58 -7.17 -4.24
N GLY A 82 -0.19 -6.66 -3.26
CA GLY A 82 0.35 -6.13 -2.02
C GLY A 82 1.00 -7.20 -1.13
N ALA A 83 0.40 -8.40 -1.07
CA ALA A 83 1.03 -9.52 -0.38
C ALA A 83 2.32 -9.97 -1.07
N ILE A 84 2.27 -10.16 -2.40
CA ILE A 84 3.40 -10.63 -3.20
C ILE A 84 4.59 -9.65 -3.12
N SER A 85 4.33 -8.34 -3.05
CA SER A 85 5.38 -7.33 -2.99
C SER A 85 6.23 -7.39 -1.73
N ASP A 86 5.69 -7.97 -0.65
CA ASP A 86 6.36 -8.06 0.66
C ASP A 86 6.92 -9.46 0.99
N ILE A 87 6.61 -10.47 0.20
CA ILE A 87 6.97 -11.87 0.50
C ILE A 87 8.46 -12.08 0.73
N MET A 88 9.30 -11.35 0.01
CA MET A 88 10.75 -11.49 0.10
C MET A 88 11.40 -10.52 1.10
N ASP A 89 10.63 -9.63 1.71
CA ASP A 89 11.15 -8.58 2.61
C ASP A 89 12.24 -7.74 1.90
N TRP A 90 12.01 -7.43 0.62
CA TRP A 90 12.93 -6.70 -0.28
C TRP A 90 12.37 -5.39 -0.80
N GLU A 91 11.19 -5.00 -0.34
CA GLU A 91 10.60 -3.73 -0.68
C GLU A 91 11.43 -2.57 -0.11
N ASP A 92 11.15 -1.36 -0.60
CA ASP A 92 11.82 -0.15 -0.10
C ASP A 92 11.57 0.02 1.40
N CYS A 93 12.60 0.44 2.09
CA CYS A 93 12.51 0.74 3.52
C CYS A 93 12.68 2.25 3.73
N HIS A 94 11.65 2.86 4.26
CA HIS A 94 11.70 4.19 4.85
C HIS A 94 11.82 4.06 6.38
N TRP A 95 12.25 5.12 7.08
CA TRP A 95 12.33 5.11 8.54
C TRP A 95 11.04 4.64 9.24
N THR A 96 9.91 4.83 8.60
CA THR A 96 8.59 4.48 9.11
C THR A 96 8.04 3.15 8.58
N GLY A 97 8.75 2.46 7.71
CA GLY A 97 8.37 1.18 7.09
C GLY A 97 8.32 1.22 5.57
N HIS A 98 7.39 0.53 4.95
CA HIS A 98 7.41 0.09 3.54
C HIS A 98 6.25 0.71 2.74
N ALA A 99 6.28 2.02 2.51
CA ALA A 99 5.15 2.75 1.89
C ALA A 99 4.78 2.25 0.49
N SER A 100 5.77 1.84 -0.32
CA SER A 100 5.52 1.42 -1.70
C SER A 100 4.74 0.11 -1.79
N ALA A 101 4.90 -0.81 -0.83
CA ALA A 101 4.15 -2.07 -0.79
C ALA A 101 2.63 -1.86 -0.59
N GLY A 102 2.23 -0.71 -0.06
CA GLY A 102 0.82 -0.29 0.00
C GLY A 102 0.39 0.56 -1.21
N ALA A 103 1.18 1.57 -1.54
CA ALA A 103 0.81 2.57 -2.55
C ALA A 103 0.84 2.02 -3.99
N VAL A 104 1.91 1.30 -4.38
CA VAL A 104 2.11 0.85 -5.77
C VAL A 104 1.09 -0.20 -6.20
N PRO A 105 0.84 -1.30 -5.46
CA PRO A 105 -0.16 -2.29 -5.85
C PRO A 105 -1.56 -1.70 -5.98
N VAL A 106 -1.93 -0.81 -5.08
CA VAL A 106 -3.25 -0.14 -5.10
C VAL A 106 -3.35 0.81 -6.28
N ALA A 107 -2.35 1.68 -6.49
CA ALA A 107 -2.37 2.63 -7.59
C ALA A 107 -2.41 1.92 -8.96
N LEU A 108 -1.73 0.77 -9.13
CA LEU A 108 -1.79 -0.03 -10.35
C LEU A 108 -3.15 -0.70 -10.52
N ALA A 109 -3.71 -1.31 -9.47
CA ALA A 109 -5.02 -1.95 -9.54
C ALA A 109 -6.14 -0.93 -9.85
N MET A 110 -6.12 0.23 -9.21
CA MET A 110 -7.04 1.34 -9.50
C MET A 110 -6.77 1.94 -10.88
N GLY A 111 -5.51 2.01 -11.28
CA GLY A 111 -5.09 2.47 -12.61
C GLY A 111 -5.71 1.64 -13.74
N GLU A 112 -5.69 0.31 -13.62
CA GLU A 112 -6.35 -0.59 -14.57
C GLU A 112 -7.87 -0.43 -14.55
N LYS A 113 -8.47 -0.46 -13.35
CA LYS A 113 -9.92 -0.31 -13.17
C LYS A 113 -10.46 0.98 -13.77
N LEU A 114 -9.80 2.10 -13.49
CA LEU A 114 -10.23 3.44 -13.88
C LEU A 114 -9.63 3.91 -15.21
N LYS A 115 -8.76 3.10 -15.82
CA LYS A 115 -8.01 3.44 -17.05
C LYS A 115 -7.24 4.75 -16.91
N LEU A 116 -6.52 4.88 -15.81
CA LEU A 116 -5.75 6.09 -15.50
C LEU A 116 -4.58 6.29 -16.48
N SER A 117 -4.24 7.54 -16.70
CA SER A 117 -2.98 7.89 -17.34
C SER A 117 -1.79 7.57 -16.46
N GLY A 118 -0.59 7.45 -17.03
CA GLY A 118 0.64 7.30 -16.25
C GLY A 118 0.88 8.48 -15.29
N LYS A 119 0.45 9.69 -15.66
CA LYS A 119 0.51 10.87 -14.78
C LYS A 119 -0.39 10.72 -13.55
N ASP A 120 -1.65 10.31 -13.76
CA ASP A 120 -2.60 10.07 -12.65
C ASP A 120 -2.10 8.94 -11.74
N TYR A 121 -1.55 7.86 -12.33
CA TYR A 121 -0.92 6.77 -11.59
C TYR A 121 0.21 7.29 -10.68
N MET A 122 1.17 8.02 -11.24
CA MET A 122 2.31 8.54 -10.48
C MET A 122 1.85 9.48 -9.36
N THR A 123 0.85 10.31 -9.62
CA THR A 123 0.26 11.20 -8.63
C THR A 123 -0.42 10.41 -7.50
N ALA A 124 -1.08 9.30 -7.81
CA ALA A 124 -1.69 8.42 -6.82
C ALA A 124 -0.63 7.74 -5.92
N VAL A 125 0.47 7.26 -6.50
CA VAL A 125 1.59 6.70 -5.73
C VAL A 125 2.17 7.75 -4.77
N VAL A 126 2.42 8.97 -5.26
CA VAL A 126 2.93 10.07 -4.42
C VAL A 126 1.96 10.39 -3.28
N ALA A 127 0.66 10.46 -3.55
CA ALA A 127 -0.35 10.73 -2.53
C ALA A 127 -0.35 9.67 -1.41
N GLY A 128 -0.28 8.40 -1.78
CA GLY A 128 -0.18 7.29 -0.83
C GLY A 128 1.10 7.36 -0.01
N PHE A 129 2.23 7.58 -0.65
CA PHE A 129 3.54 7.65 -0.01
C PHE A 129 3.64 8.82 0.97
N GLU A 130 3.24 10.02 0.52
CA GLU A 130 3.28 11.25 1.32
C GLU A 130 2.37 11.18 2.55
N GLY A 131 1.14 10.70 2.37
CA GLY A 131 0.20 10.55 3.49
C GLY A 131 0.66 9.53 4.51
N TYR A 132 1.11 8.35 4.03
CA TYR A 132 1.70 7.32 4.87
C TYR A 132 2.86 7.87 5.72
N THR A 133 3.84 8.49 5.06
CA THR A 133 5.05 8.96 5.73
C THR A 133 4.74 9.99 6.79
N ARG A 134 3.86 10.97 6.52
CA ARG A 134 3.49 12.00 7.49
C ARG A 134 2.78 11.43 8.69
N ILE A 135 1.83 10.51 8.49
CA ILE A 135 1.11 9.88 9.60
C ILE A 135 2.07 9.01 10.40
N ALA A 136 2.84 8.15 9.75
CA ALA A 136 3.75 7.24 10.42
C ALA A 136 4.83 7.99 11.23
N MET A 137 5.37 9.08 10.70
CA MET A 137 6.32 9.92 11.44
C MET A 137 5.68 10.64 12.64
N ALA A 138 4.43 11.08 12.51
CA ALA A 138 3.72 11.75 13.59
C ALA A 138 3.41 10.83 14.77
N VAL A 139 3.25 9.52 14.52
CA VAL A 139 2.89 8.52 15.53
C VAL A 139 4.06 7.62 15.93
N GLN A 140 5.26 7.91 15.51
CA GLN A 140 6.47 7.17 15.91
C GLN A 140 6.56 7.07 17.42
N PRO A 141 6.73 5.86 17.97
CA PRO A 141 6.88 5.70 19.41
C PRO A 141 8.21 6.32 19.88
N SER A 142 8.22 6.79 21.12
CA SER A 142 9.44 7.31 21.74
C SER A 142 10.52 6.23 21.84
N LYS A 143 11.79 6.67 21.93
CA LYS A 143 12.91 5.74 22.17
C LYS A 143 12.73 4.93 23.45
N GLU A 144 12.12 5.52 24.48
CA GLU A 144 11.82 4.88 25.74
C GLU A 144 10.78 3.77 25.57
N PHE A 145 9.76 4.02 24.78
CA PHE A 145 8.72 3.03 24.46
C PHE A 145 9.31 1.84 23.71
N LEU A 146 10.23 2.06 22.78
CA LEU A 146 10.93 0.99 22.05
C LEU A 146 11.81 0.13 22.96
N LYS A 147 12.39 0.70 24.02
CA LYS A 147 13.25 -0.03 24.98
C LYS A 147 12.47 -1.08 25.80
N VAL A 148 11.19 -0.92 26.01
CA VAL A 148 10.36 -1.88 26.77
C VAL A 148 9.86 -3.05 25.89
N GLY A 149 10.44 -3.25 24.71
CA GLY A 149 10.11 -4.37 23.84
C GLY A 149 8.79 -4.23 23.06
N SER A 150 8.17 -3.07 23.14
CA SER A 150 6.98 -2.78 22.32
C SER A 150 7.43 -2.40 20.92
N ARG A 151 7.27 -3.29 19.99
CA ARG A 151 7.53 -2.99 18.57
C ARG A 151 6.22 -2.64 17.89
N TRP A 152 6.16 -1.43 17.32
CA TRP A 152 5.07 -1.03 16.46
C TRP A 152 5.23 -1.72 15.12
N GLY A 153 4.16 -2.34 14.63
CA GLY A 153 4.17 -2.94 13.32
C GLY A 153 4.34 -1.90 12.23
N LEU A 154 5.39 -2.03 11.46
CA LEU A 154 5.62 -1.19 10.28
C LEU A 154 4.43 -1.27 9.31
N VAL A 155 3.68 -2.34 9.37
CA VAL A 155 2.46 -2.58 8.57
C VAL A 155 1.26 -1.76 9.06
N SER A 156 1.25 -1.30 10.32
CA SER A 156 0.09 -0.61 10.90
C SER A 156 -0.35 0.64 10.13
N TRP A 157 0.58 1.27 9.43
CA TRP A 157 0.34 2.49 8.65
C TRP A 157 0.06 2.25 7.18
N GLN A 158 0.23 1.02 6.69
CA GLN A 158 0.07 0.68 5.27
C GLN A 158 -1.34 0.98 4.74
N ILE A 159 -2.34 0.91 5.59
CA ILE A 159 -3.71 1.27 5.21
C ILE A 159 -3.78 2.71 4.68
N PHE A 160 -3.01 3.64 5.23
CA PHE A 160 -3.00 5.02 4.77
C PHE A 160 -2.30 5.18 3.42
N ALA A 161 -1.24 4.40 3.15
CA ALA A 161 -0.63 4.37 1.83
C ALA A 161 -1.63 3.88 0.78
N ALA A 162 -2.33 2.79 1.08
CA ALA A 162 -3.30 2.17 0.20
C ALA A 162 -4.52 3.08 -0.04
N SER A 163 -5.17 3.54 1.04
CA SER A 163 -6.39 4.32 0.94
C SER A 163 -6.20 5.69 0.30
N LEU A 164 -5.06 6.36 0.56
CA LEU A 164 -4.79 7.66 -0.05
C LEU A 164 -4.37 7.53 -1.52
N ALA A 165 -3.67 6.45 -1.90
CA ALA A 165 -3.43 6.15 -3.30
C ALA A 165 -4.75 5.89 -4.06
N ALA A 166 -5.66 5.10 -3.47
CA ALA A 166 -6.98 4.86 -4.04
C ALA A 166 -7.82 6.14 -4.14
N ALA A 167 -7.89 6.93 -3.06
CA ALA A 167 -8.63 8.19 -3.04
C ALA A 167 -8.12 9.19 -4.09
N LYS A 168 -6.81 9.26 -4.29
CA LYS A 168 -6.22 10.10 -5.32
C LYS A 168 -6.50 9.58 -6.73
N ALA A 169 -6.48 8.27 -6.94
CA ALA A 169 -6.88 7.62 -8.19
C ALA A 169 -8.32 7.93 -8.56
N GLU A 170 -9.23 7.94 -7.59
CA GLU A 170 -10.66 8.30 -7.73
C GLU A 170 -10.89 9.82 -7.82
N LYS A 171 -9.82 10.64 -7.79
CA LYS A 171 -9.90 12.11 -7.85
C LYS A 171 -10.78 12.73 -6.76
N MET A 172 -10.77 12.14 -5.57
CA MET A 172 -11.52 12.62 -4.42
C MET A 172 -11.06 14.01 -3.98
N ASN A 173 -12.01 14.85 -3.57
CA ASN A 173 -11.72 16.16 -3.01
C ASN A 173 -11.24 16.06 -1.56
N SER A 174 -10.79 17.18 -0.97
CA SER A 174 -10.22 17.21 0.38
C SER A 174 -11.20 16.72 1.45
N HIS A 175 -12.48 17.04 1.34
CA HIS A 175 -13.50 16.58 2.28
C HIS A 175 -13.67 15.04 2.21
N GLN A 176 -13.72 14.48 1.01
CA GLN A 176 -13.79 13.02 0.81
C GLN A 176 -12.53 12.33 1.34
N ILE A 177 -11.34 12.88 1.08
CA ILE A 177 -10.08 12.35 1.62
C ILE A 177 -10.06 12.40 3.14
N GLN A 178 -10.64 13.43 3.75
CA GLN A 178 -10.78 13.50 5.21
C GLN A 178 -11.65 12.34 5.76
N GLN A 179 -12.73 11.99 5.06
CA GLN A 179 -13.55 10.82 5.42
C GLN A 179 -12.78 9.51 5.23
N VAL A 180 -12.02 9.38 4.14
CA VAL A 180 -11.14 8.22 3.90
C VAL A 180 -10.13 8.05 5.03
N LEU A 181 -9.49 9.11 5.48
CA LEU A 181 -8.56 9.06 6.62
C LEU A 181 -9.25 8.57 7.89
N GLY A 182 -10.46 9.07 8.17
CA GLY A 182 -11.26 8.61 9.31
C GLY A 182 -11.63 7.13 9.21
N ALA A 183 -12.10 6.68 8.06
CA ALA A 183 -12.43 5.27 7.81
C ALA A 183 -11.19 4.35 7.90
N SER A 184 -10.04 4.81 7.41
CA SER A 184 -8.80 4.06 7.47
C SER A 184 -8.33 3.76 8.88
N MET A 185 -8.64 4.63 9.85
CA MET A 185 -8.30 4.39 11.26
C MET A 185 -8.93 3.11 11.83
N TYR A 186 -10.13 2.75 11.40
CA TYR A 186 -10.78 1.51 11.84
C TYR A 186 -10.11 0.26 11.29
N ASN A 187 -9.34 0.40 10.22
CA ASN A 187 -8.60 -0.68 9.58
C ASN A 187 -7.09 -0.61 9.86
N ALA A 188 -6.63 0.39 10.61
CA ALA A 188 -5.27 0.45 11.08
C ALA A 188 -5.06 -0.65 12.13
N PHE A 189 -4.21 -1.64 11.82
CA PHE A 189 -3.91 -2.70 12.76
C PHE A 189 -3.22 -2.12 13.99
N ALA A 190 -3.73 -2.48 15.16
CA ALA A 190 -3.04 -2.15 16.39
C ALA A 190 -1.61 -2.73 16.35
N PRO A 191 -0.63 -1.99 16.85
CA PRO A 191 0.75 -2.45 16.87
C PRO A 191 0.88 -3.63 17.82
N CYS A 192 0.70 -4.81 17.31
CA CYS A 192 0.89 -6.05 18.05
C CYS A 192 1.96 -6.87 17.35
N ASN A 193 3.23 -6.59 17.69
CA ASN A 193 4.32 -7.14 16.95
C ASN A 193 5.24 -8.02 17.74
N ARG A 194 4.70 -9.08 18.17
CA ARG A 194 5.51 -10.24 18.50
C ARG A 194 5.80 -11.13 17.31
N HIS A 195 5.38 -10.72 16.12
CA HIS A 195 5.60 -11.51 14.91
C HIS A 195 7.05 -11.57 14.46
N SER A 196 7.87 -10.57 14.82
CA SER A 196 9.30 -10.56 14.51
C SER A 196 10.18 -11.26 15.54
N ASP A 197 9.63 -11.63 16.69
CA ASP A 197 10.42 -12.16 17.81
C ASP A 197 10.53 -13.70 17.83
N GLY A 198 10.65 -14.33 16.67
CA GLY A 198 10.98 -15.75 16.58
C GLY A 198 9.80 -16.72 16.62
N LEU A 199 8.56 -16.23 16.57
CA LEU A 199 7.37 -17.09 16.45
C LEU A 199 7.17 -17.67 15.04
N GLY A 200 8.21 -17.65 14.23
CA GLY A 200 8.14 -18.09 12.85
C GLY A 200 7.39 -17.10 11.97
N LYS A 201 7.81 -16.96 10.76
CA LYS A 201 7.13 -16.16 9.73
C LYS A 201 5.80 -16.83 9.43
N SER A 202 4.73 -16.44 10.14
CA SER A 202 3.40 -16.94 9.83
C SER A 202 2.92 -16.38 8.50
N ASP A 203 2.08 -17.09 7.78
CA ASP A 203 1.46 -16.61 6.54
C ASP A 203 0.75 -15.26 6.75
N ILE A 204 0.25 -14.99 7.97
CA ILE A 204 -0.38 -13.72 8.35
C ILE A 204 0.57 -12.53 8.18
N TYR A 205 1.84 -12.68 8.55
CA TYR A 205 2.84 -11.62 8.37
C TYR A 205 2.96 -11.24 6.89
N HIS A 206 3.19 -12.23 6.03
CA HIS A 206 3.35 -12.03 4.59
C HIS A 206 2.08 -11.46 3.91
N PHE A 207 0.91 -11.70 4.46
CA PHE A 207 -0.34 -11.18 3.90
C PHE A 207 -0.79 -9.84 4.49
N SER A 208 -0.07 -9.32 5.48
CA SER A 208 -0.44 -8.06 6.14
C SER A 208 -0.53 -6.89 5.17
N HIS A 209 0.44 -6.73 4.28
CA HIS A 209 0.42 -5.69 3.25
C HIS A 209 -0.72 -5.88 2.26
N GLY A 210 -1.02 -7.11 1.89
CA GLY A 210 -2.17 -7.45 1.07
C GLY A 210 -3.50 -7.05 1.71
N TYR A 211 -3.70 -7.33 2.99
CA TYR A 211 -4.90 -6.91 3.71
C TYR A 211 -5.04 -5.38 3.76
N CYS A 212 -3.95 -4.66 4.01
CA CYS A 212 -3.96 -3.20 3.98
C CYS A 212 -4.28 -2.67 2.58
N ALA A 213 -3.66 -3.23 1.54
CA ALA A 213 -3.91 -2.85 0.16
C ALA A 213 -5.37 -3.07 -0.24
N ARG A 214 -5.94 -4.24 0.09
CA ARG A 214 -7.34 -4.56 -0.15
C ARG A 214 -8.30 -3.61 0.55
N ASN A 215 -8.09 -3.40 1.85
CA ASN A 215 -8.96 -2.55 2.66
C ASN A 215 -8.86 -1.07 2.29
N GLY A 216 -7.75 -0.65 1.71
CA GLY A 216 -7.59 0.71 1.19
C GLY A 216 -8.38 0.97 -0.11
N VAL A 217 -8.82 -0.06 -0.83
CA VAL A 217 -9.64 0.05 -2.05
C VAL A 217 -11.14 0.00 -1.75
N VAL A 218 -11.54 -0.41 -0.57
CA VAL A 218 -12.95 -0.50 -0.13
C VAL A 218 -13.42 0.80 0.49
#